data_fe752e18218130f2ca9d6c48fcd88c87
#
_entry.id   fe752e18218130f2ca9d6c48fcd88c87
#
_cell.length_a   1.000
_cell.length_b   1.000
_cell.length_c   1.000
_cell.angle_alpha   90.00
_cell.angle_beta   90.00
_cell.angle_gamma   90.00
#
_symmetry.space_group_name_H-M   'P 1'
#
loop_
_entity.id
_entity.type
_entity.pdbx_description
1 polymer ?
#
loop_
_entity_poly.entity_id
_entity_poly.type
_entity_poly.pdbx_seq_one_letter_code
_entity_poly.pdbx_strand_id
1 'polypeptide(L)'
;MINLPRWRGLVMGASAFLALGAAGTYAQQAPQVAAAGSAEIAIQGFKFVPPSLTVAPGTAVTWTNNDEEPHNVVSPDRVFRSKAIDGGEKFTFVFDKPGTYKYICAVHPHMQGTVVVQ
;
A
#
# COMPACT_ATOMS: atom_id res chain seq x y z
N MET A 1 75.86 0.14 55.18
CA MET A 1 75.50 0.11 53.76
C MET A 1 73.94 0.01 53.68
N ILE A 2 73.26 1.07 53.36
CA ILE A 2 71.84 1.11 53.34
C ILE A 2 71.43 0.97 51.87
N ASN A 3 70.75 -0.09 51.52
CA ASN A 3 70.33 -0.38 50.20
C ASN A 3 68.89 0.23 49.99
N LEU A 4 68.82 1.30 49.27
CA LEU A 4 67.54 1.93 48.93
C LEU A 4 66.90 1.24 47.70
N PRO A 5 65.68 0.78 47.76
CA PRO A 5 65.00 0.22 46.61
C PRO A 5 64.59 1.32 45.62
N ARG A 6 65.01 1.14 44.39
CA ARG A 6 64.66 1.98 43.27
C ARG A 6 63.11 1.84 42.94
N TRP A 7 62.39 2.82 43.25
CA TRP A 7 61.00 2.90 42.82
C TRP A 7 60.93 3.11 41.29
N ARG A 8 60.55 2.08 40.60
CA ARG A 8 60.22 2.21 39.18
C ARG A 8 58.82 2.80 39.11
N GLY A 9 58.74 4.03 38.61
CA GLY A 9 57.48 4.70 38.37
C GLY A 9 56.60 3.90 37.40
N LEU A 10 55.44 3.56 37.90
CA LEU A 10 54.36 3.00 37.07
C LEU A 10 53.77 4.14 36.26
N VAL A 11 54.05 4.15 34.97
CA VAL A 11 53.40 5.07 34.05
C VAL A 11 51.97 4.56 33.83
N MET A 12 51.02 5.20 34.47
CA MET A 12 49.61 4.97 34.17
C MET A 12 49.32 5.48 32.75
N GLY A 13 49.26 4.56 31.83
CA GLY A 13 48.73 4.85 30.52
C GLY A 13 47.25 5.21 30.64
N ALA A 14 46.93 6.46 30.40
CA ALA A 14 45.54 6.89 30.23
C ALA A 14 45.04 6.29 28.93
N SER A 15 44.29 5.22 29.03
CA SER A 15 43.53 4.68 27.92
C SER A 15 42.38 5.68 27.63
N ALA A 16 42.57 6.50 26.62
CA ALA A 16 41.51 7.29 26.06
C ALA A 16 40.55 6.34 25.36
N PHE A 17 39.43 6.02 25.99
CA PHE A 17 38.31 5.40 25.31
C PHE A 17 37.74 6.43 24.32
N LEU A 18 38.13 6.31 23.06
CA LEU A 18 37.36 6.93 21.99
C LEU A 18 35.99 6.21 21.95
N ALA A 19 34.99 6.86 22.54
CA ALA A 19 33.63 6.47 22.25
C ALA A 19 33.38 6.84 20.78
N LEU A 20 33.47 5.85 19.89
CA LEU A 20 32.87 5.96 18.57
C LEU A 20 31.37 6.08 18.81
N GLY A 21 30.88 7.32 18.81
CA GLY A 21 29.48 7.61 18.67
C GLY A 21 29.08 7.02 17.32
N ALA A 22 28.36 5.92 17.34
CA ALA A 22 27.63 5.47 16.19
C ALA A 22 26.62 6.59 15.87
N ALA A 23 26.98 7.48 14.94
CA ALA A 23 26.04 8.37 14.32
C ALA A 23 25.06 7.45 13.56
N GLY A 24 23.97 7.09 14.22
CA GLY A 24 22.87 6.44 13.57
C GLY A 24 22.41 7.38 12.46
N THR A 25 22.75 7.05 11.24
CA THR A 25 22.14 7.68 10.08
C THR A 25 20.66 7.33 10.12
N TYR A 26 19.89 8.20 10.72
CA TYR A 26 18.45 8.17 10.51
C TYR A 26 18.27 8.49 9.03
N ALA A 27 18.17 7.44 8.22
CA ALA A 27 17.73 7.59 6.85
C ALA A 27 16.36 8.23 6.93
N GLN A 28 16.27 9.52 6.62
CA GLN A 28 15.00 10.15 6.37
C GLN A 28 14.39 9.43 5.19
N GLN A 29 13.47 8.52 5.49
CA GLN A 29 12.61 7.98 4.45
C GLN A 29 11.84 9.18 3.89
N ALA A 30 12.18 9.55 2.63
CA ALA A 30 11.31 10.40 1.86
C ALA A 30 9.88 9.85 1.97
N PRO A 31 8.84 10.73 2.06
CA PRO A 31 7.47 10.24 2.06
C PRO A 31 7.32 9.32 0.86
N GLN A 32 7.24 8.02 1.11
CA GLN A 32 6.94 7.06 0.08
C GLN A 32 5.52 7.35 -0.33
N VAL A 33 5.37 7.96 -1.51
CA VAL A 33 4.13 7.80 -2.26
C VAL A 33 3.94 6.29 -2.36
N ALA A 34 2.89 5.77 -1.70
CA ALA A 34 2.59 4.35 -1.74
C ALA A 34 2.66 3.92 -3.20
N ALA A 35 3.60 2.99 -3.52
CA ALA A 35 3.73 2.47 -4.87
C ALA A 35 2.34 2.05 -5.32
N ALA A 36 1.97 2.43 -6.55
CA ALA A 36 0.71 2.03 -7.16
C ALA A 36 0.50 0.54 -6.92
N GLY A 37 -0.49 0.24 -6.08
CA GLY A 37 -0.78 -1.11 -5.64
C GLY A 37 -1.86 -1.77 -6.47
N SER A 38 -2.36 -2.86 -5.94
CA SER A 38 -3.55 -3.55 -6.42
C SER A 38 -4.58 -3.61 -5.30
N ALA A 39 -5.85 -3.55 -5.67
CA ALA A 39 -6.96 -3.70 -4.75
C ALA A 39 -8.06 -4.56 -5.40
N GLU A 40 -8.86 -5.20 -4.59
CA GLU A 40 -9.90 -6.11 -5.07
C GLU A 40 -11.27 -5.73 -4.54
N ILE A 41 -12.28 -5.92 -5.38
CA ILE A 41 -13.68 -5.79 -5.07
C ILE A 41 -14.35 -7.12 -5.47
N ALA A 42 -15.04 -7.74 -4.55
CA ALA A 42 -15.85 -8.92 -4.85
C ALA A 42 -17.23 -8.48 -5.36
N ILE A 43 -17.74 -9.19 -6.34
CA ILE A 43 -19.17 -9.18 -6.71
C ILE A 43 -19.76 -10.43 -6.08
N GLN A 44 -20.60 -10.23 -5.07
CA GLN A 44 -21.15 -11.35 -4.30
C GLN A 44 -22.52 -11.01 -3.73
N GLY A 45 -23.45 -11.91 -3.91
CA GLY A 45 -24.83 -11.72 -3.46
C GLY A 45 -25.49 -10.50 -4.11
N PHE A 46 -25.24 -10.26 -5.39
CA PHE A 46 -25.72 -9.08 -6.13
C PHE A 46 -25.29 -7.75 -5.48
N LYS A 47 -24.08 -7.71 -4.96
CA LYS A 47 -23.47 -6.51 -4.34
C LYS A 47 -22.00 -6.41 -4.73
N PHE A 48 -21.48 -5.17 -4.75
CA PHE A 48 -20.06 -4.91 -4.74
C PHE A 48 -19.54 -4.84 -3.30
N VAL A 49 -18.49 -5.61 -2.99
CA VAL A 49 -17.95 -5.73 -1.63
C VAL A 49 -16.44 -5.47 -1.65
N PRO A 50 -15.95 -4.43 -0.99
CA PRO A 50 -16.70 -3.40 -0.28
C PRO A 50 -17.45 -2.46 -1.25
N PRO A 51 -18.54 -1.81 -0.81
CA PRO A 51 -19.29 -0.89 -1.67
C PRO A 51 -18.55 0.44 -1.93
N SER A 52 -17.58 0.77 -1.09
CA SER A 52 -16.71 1.93 -1.25
C SER A 52 -15.27 1.54 -0.94
N LEU A 53 -14.36 1.89 -1.83
CA LEU A 53 -12.94 1.57 -1.75
C LEU A 53 -12.12 2.83 -2.02
N THR A 54 -11.17 3.14 -1.14
CA THR A 54 -10.23 4.25 -1.33
C THR A 54 -8.86 3.70 -1.70
N VAL A 55 -8.30 4.21 -2.80
CA VAL A 55 -7.02 3.78 -3.34
C VAL A 55 -6.14 4.95 -3.71
N ALA A 56 -4.82 4.72 -3.80
CA ALA A 56 -3.88 5.70 -4.32
C ALA A 56 -3.96 5.78 -5.86
N PRO A 57 -3.58 6.93 -6.46
CA PRO A 57 -3.45 7.03 -7.92
C PRO A 57 -2.51 5.97 -8.48
N GLY A 58 -2.87 5.39 -9.62
CA GLY A 58 -2.13 4.32 -10.27
C GLY A 58 -2.47 2.91 -9.77
N THR A 59 -3.42 2.77 -8.86
CA THR A 59 -3.86 1.47 -8.35
C THR A 59 -4.68 0.71 -9.40
N ALA A 60 -4.35 -0.56 -9.59
CA ALA A 60 -5.16 -1.50 -10.37
C ALA A 60 -6.25 -2.09 -9.47
N VAL A 61 -7.50 -1.82 -9.77
CA VAL A 61 -8.65 -2.39 -9.06
C VAL A 61 -9.23 -3.52 -9.89
N THR A 62 -9.38 -4.69 -9.27
CA THR A 62 -9.92 -5.89 -9.91
C THR A 62 -11.25 -6.27 -9.27
N TRP A 63 -12.28 -6.40 -10.09
CA TRP A 63 -13.58 -6.96 -9.70
C TRP A 63 -13.59 -8.43 -10.04
N THR A 64 -13.95 -9.28 -9.08
CA THR A 64 -14.11 -10.72 -9.27
C THR A 64 -15.57 -11.10 -9.05
N ASN A 65 -16.20 -11.73 -10.03
CA ASN A 65 -17.58 -12.21 -9.88
C ASN A 65 -17.61 -13.57 -9.17
N ASN A 66 -18.08 -13.54 -7.93
CA ASN A 66 -18.28 -14.73 -7.11
C ASN A 66 -19.75 -15.27 -7.15
N ASP A 67 -20.63 -14.59 -7.89
CA ASP A 67 -21.97 -15.08 -8.17
C ASP A 67 -21.96 -16.00 -9.40
N GLU A 68 -23.00 -16.79 -9.57
CA GLU A 68 -23.20 -17.61 -10.78
C GLU A 68 -23.72 -16.76 -11.95
N GLU A 69 -24.51 -15.73 -11.64
CA GLU A 69 -25.07 -14.81 -12.61
C GLU A 69 -24.02 -13.85 -13.16
N PRO A 70 -24.11 -13.51 -14.45
CA PRO A 70 -23.23 -12.51 -15.03
C PRO A 70 -23.55 -11.11 -14.51
N HIS A 71 -22.51 -10.34 -14.25
CA HIS A 71 -22.58 -8.95 -13.88
C HIS A 71 -21.69 -8.11 -14.79
N ASN A 72 -21.75 -6.79 -14.68
CA ASN A 72 -20.76 -5.89 -15.27
C ASN A 72 -20.46 -4.72 -14.35
N VAL A 73 -19.42 -3.97 -14.72
CA VAL A 73 -18.96 -2.79 -13.99
C VAL A 73 -18.98 -1.63 -14.97
N VAL A 74 -19.86 -0.67 -14.74
CA VAL A 74 -20.08 0.43 -15.67
C VAL A 74 -20.07 1.76 -14.93
N SER A 75 -19.17 2.64 -15.34
CA SER A 75 -19.14 4.03 -14.89
C SER A 75 -20.13 4.85 -15.72
N PRO A 76 -21.14 5.50 -15.10
CA PRO A 76 -22.03 6.41 -15.82
C PRO A 76 -21.30 7.54 -16.52
N ASP A 77 -20.19 7.98 -15.99
CA ASP A 77 -19.31 9.02 -16.57
C ASP A 77 -18.43 8.50 -17.73
N ARG A 78 -18.61 7.25 -18.12
CA ARG A 78 -17.88 6.60 -19.22
C ARG A 78 -16.36 6.52 -19.05
N VAL A 79 -15.88 6.54 -17.82
CA VAL A 79 -14.44 6.39 -17.52
C VAL A 79 -14.00 4.95 -17.74
N PHE A 80 -14.83 3.99 -17.35
CA PHE A 80 -14.58 2.56 -17.57
C PHE A 80 -15.87 1.78 -17.78
N ARG A 81 -15.74 0.67 -18.47
CA ARG A 81 -16.84 -0.26 -18.72
C ARG A 81 -16.29 -1.67 -18.95
N SER A 82 -16.77 -2.62 -18.19
CA SER A 82 -16.48 -4.03 -18.45
C SER A 82 -17.45 -4.61 -19.49
N LYS A 83 -17.06 -5.71 -20.09
CA LYS A 83 -18.00 -6.68 -20.69
C LYS A 83 -18.76 -7.39 -19.59
N ALA A 84 -19.67 -8.30 -19.95
CA ALA A 84 -20.22 -9.24 -18.98
C ALA A 84 -19.08 -10.03 -18.32
N ILE A 85 -19.15 -10.12 -17.01
CA ILE A 85 -18.21 -10.86 -16.16
C ILE A 85 -18.99 -12.08 -15.66
N ASP A 86 -18.73 -13.24 -16.24
CA ASP A 86 -19.39 -14.49 -15.84
C ASP A 86 -18.83 -14.97 -14.49
N GLY A 87 -19.49 -15.97 -13.90
CA GLY A 87 -19.07 -16.52 -12.61
C GLY A 87 -17.61 -16.97 -12.63
N GLY A 88 -16.81 -16.48 -11.69
CA GLY A 88 -15.37 -16.73 -11.58
C GLY A 88 -14.47 -15.83 -12.43
N GLU A 89 -15.03 -15.02 -13.34
CA GLU A 89 -14.28 -14.10 -14.17
C GLU A 89 -13.97 -12.80 -13.45
N LYS A 90 -13.04 -12.03 -14.04
CA LYS A 90 -12.51 -10.78 -13.47
C LYS A 90 -12.50 -9.67 -14.50
N PHE A 91 -12.56 -8.44 -13.99
CA PHE A 91 -12.32 -7.21 -14.72
C PHE A 91 -11.36 -6.33 -13.94
N THR A 92 -10.37 -5.74 -14.59
CA THR A 92 -9.40 -4.84 -13.96
C THR A 92 -9.36 -3.51 -14.65
N PHE A 93 -9.32 -2.42 -13.87
CA PHE A 93 -9.12 -1.07 -14.35
C PHE A 93 -8.08 -0.34 -13.48
N VAL A 94 -7.18 0.42 -14.11
CA VAL A 94 -6.16 1.22 -13.42
C VAL A 94 -6.66 2.65 -13.24
N PHE A 95 -6.70 3.11 -11.99
CA PHE A 95 -7.14 4.45 -11.63
C PHE A 95 -5.95 5.40 -11.49
N ASP A 96 -5.62 6.16 -12.53
CA ASP A 96 -4.47 7.08 -12.53
C ASP A 96 -4.80 8.46 -11.94
N LYS A 97 -6.03 8.92 -12.09
CA LYS A 97 -6.42 10.29 -11.71
C LYS A 97 -7.18 10.33 -10.40
N PRO A 98 -6.81 11.22 -9.46
CA PRO A 98 -7.62 11.48 -8.27
C PRO A 98 -9.07 11.85 -8.63
N GLY A 99 -10.00 11.38 -7.83
CA GLY A 99 -11.41 11.63 -8.00
C GLY A 99 -12.30 10.59 -7.33
N THR A 100 -13.60 10.79 -7.43
CA THR A 100 -14.63 9.87 -6.97
C THR A 100 -15.33 9.25 -8.16
N TYR A 101 -15.21 7.93 -8.27
CA TYR A 101 -15.74 7.17 -9.41
C TYR A 101 -16.87 6.28 -8.95
N LYS A 102 -18.10 6.67 -9.28
CA LYS A 102 -19.28 5.83 -9.05
C LYS A 102 -19.43 4.84 -10.20
N TYR A 103 -19.91 3.65 -9.88
CA TYR A 103 -20.20 2.63 -10.89
C TYR A 103 -21.41 1.78 -10.49
N ILE A 104 -21.99 1.14 -11.47
CA ILE A 104 -23.16 0.27 -11.33
C ILE A 104 -22.95 -1.03 -12.10
N CYS A 105 -23.79 -2.02 -11.84
CA CYS A 105 -24.06 -3.12 -12.76
C CYS A 105 -25.24 -2.72 -13.66
N ALA A 106 -25.03 -2.63 -14.98
CA ALA A 106 -26.08 -2.19 -15.91
C ALA A 106 -27.23 -3.22 -16.01
N VAL A 107 -26.96 -4.48 -15.73
CA VAL A 107 -27.97 -5.56 -15.71
C VAL A 107 -28.81 -5.53 -14.43
N HIS A 108 -28.20 -5.08 -13.33
CA HIS A 108 -28.83 -4.95 -12.02
C HIS A 108 -28.54 -3.56 -11.44
N PRO A 109 -29.24 -2.50 -11.90
CA PRO A 109 -28.83 -1.12 -11.59
C PRO A 109 -28.86 -0.71 -10.12
N HIS A 110 -29.51 -1.49 -9.25
CA HIS A 110 -29.46 -1.29 -7.80
C HIS A 110 -28.09 -1.66 -7.19
N MET A 111 -27.29 -2.47 -7.91
CA MET A 111 -25.91 -2.74 -7.53
C MET A 111 -25.04 -1.54 -7.84
N GLN A 112 -24.55 -0.88 -6.79
CA GLN A 112 -23.76 0.36 -6.88
C GLN A 112 -22.49 0.24 -6.04
N GLY A 113 -21.43 0.89 -6.53
CA GLY A 113 -20.18 1.00 -5.81
C GLY A 113 -19.49 2.32 -6.11
N THR A 114 -18.42 2.58 -5.35
CA THR A 114 -17.62 3.80 -5.48
C THR A 114 -16.15 3.46 -5.24
N VAL A 115 -15.29 3.97 -6.12
CA VAL A 115 -13.84 4.00 -5.90
C VAL A 115 -13.43 5.46 -5.71
N VAL A 116 -12.78 5.75 -4.59
CA VAL A 116 -12.19 7.07 -4.29
C VAL A 116 -10.69 6.97 -4.50
N VAL A 117 -10.14 7.82 -5.35
CA VAL A 117 -8.71 7.89 -5.67
C VAL A 117 -8.13 9.17 -5.09
N GLN A 118 -7.21 9.02 -4.13
CA GLN A 118 -6.61 10.18 -3.43
C GLN A 118 -5.18 9.92 -2.93
#